data_c0560628a708b8973af3f1bbe0b3625e
#
_entry.id   c0560628a708b8973af3f1bbe0b3625e
#
_cell.length_a   1.000
_cell.length_b   1.000
_cell.length_c   1.000
_cell.angle_alpha   90.00
_cell.angle_beta   90.00
_cell.angle_gamma   90.00
#
_symmetry.space_group_name_H-M   'P 1'
#
loop_
_entity.id
_entity.type
_entity.pdbx_description
1 polymer ?
#
loop_
_entity_poly.entity_id
_entity_poly.type
_entity_poly.pdbx_seq_one_letter_code
_entity_poly.pdbx_strand_id
1 'polypeptide(L)'
;MKKLLILFISILFVSCNQQNSNIDNAEWSGSMSENDNKTQIIRNVMQSYVDNNMMTMKDHFNPDAEISVNDDIISFDEMVTGFASGHEKFDIISHSNVIATTMFYNNGKVFTNTWYDWSGISKKNGEEVNLRGYCSWEWDNDKIVSVYNAFDPTKYNEQF
;
A
#
# COMPACT_ATOMS: atom_id res chain seq x y z
N MET A 1 -28.80 -57.48 9.30
CA MET A 1 -29.05 -56.16 8.74
C MET A 1 -28.26 -55.04 9.40
N LYS A 2 -27.49 -55.25 10.47
CA LYS A 2 -26.67 -54.20 11.11
C LYS A 2 -25.25 -53.98 10.50
N LYS A 3 -24.76 -54.90 9.66
CA LYS A 3 -23.43 -54.82 9.04
C LYS A 3 -23.40 -54.07 7.72
N LEU A 4 -24.55 -53.78 7.09
CA LEU A 4 -24.62 -53.06 5.83
C LEU A 4 -24.65 -51.53 6.01
N LEU A 5 -24.99 -51.06 7.22
CA LEU A 5 -25.08 -49.61 7.54
C LEU A 5 -23.71 -48.97 7.80
N ILE A 6 -22.71 -49.76 8.19
CA ILE A 6 -21.34 -49.26 8.51
C ILE A 6 -20.53 -49.01 7.23
N LEU A 7 -20.86 -49.68 6.13
CA LEU A 7 -20.14 -49.53 4.86
C LEU A 7 -20.52 -48.21 4.13
N PHE A 8 -21.68 -47.63 4.42
CA PHE A 8 -22.17 -46.42 3.75
C PHE A 8 -21.63 -45.13 4.39
N ILE A 9 -21.13 -45.19 5.64
CA ILE A 9 -20.61 -44.00 6.36
C ILE A 9 -19.15 -43.72 6.00
N SER A 10 -18.41 -44.71 5.53
CA SER A 10 -16.98 -44.55 5.16
C SER A 10 -16.74 -43.91 3.80
N ILE A 11 -17.77 -43.69 2.98
CA ILE A 11 -17.62 -43.09 1.63
C ILE A 11 -17.76 -41.55 1.65
N LEU A 12 -18.24 -41.00 2.77
CA LEU A 12 -18.47 -39.52 2.86
C LEU A 12 -17.24 -38.69 3.26
N PHE A 13 -16.11 -39.32 3.56
CA PHE A 13 -14.88 -38.58 3.97
C PHE A 13 -13.82 -38.45 2.90
N VAL A 14 -14.07 -38.84 1.66
CA VAL A 14 -13.06 -38.76 0.56
C VAL A 14 -13.30 -37.56 -0.36
N SER A 15 -14.27 -36.68 -0.07
CA SER A 15 -14.61 -35.56 -0.96
C SER A 15 -14.12 -34.17 -0.49
N CYS A 16 -13.02 -34.13 0.26
CA CYS A 16 -12.41 -32.83 0.59
C CYS A 16 -10.88 -32.96 0.56
N ASN A 17 -10.28 -33.05 -0.62
CA ASN A 17 -8.91 -32.55 -0.86
C ASN A 17 -8.53 -32.68 -2.34
N GLN A 18 -9.23 -31.95 -3.19
CA GLN A 18 -8.64 -31.49 -4.43
C GLN A 18 -8.76 -29.96 -4.42
N GLN A 19 -8.06 -29.31 -3.52
CA GLN A 19 -7.49 -28.04 -3.86
C GLN A 19 -6.42 -28.34 -4.92
N ASN A 20 -6.85 -28.35 -6.20
CA ASN A 20 -5.93 -28.19 -7.28
C ASN A 20 -5.17 -26.89 -7.00
N SER A 21 -3.98 -27.01 -6.44
CA SER A 21 -2.97 -25.99 -6.56
C SER A 21 -2.50 -26.00 -8.03
N ASN A 22 -3.38 -25.67 -8.95
CA ASN A 22 -2.96 -25.05 -10.19
C ASN A 22 -2.30 -23.76 -9.71
N ILE A 23 -0.97 -23.79 -9.57
CA ILE A 23 -0.19 -22.57 -9.49
C ILE A 23 -0.65 -21.81 -10.73
N ASP A 24 -1.42 -20.77 -10.47
CA ASP A 24 -1.94 -19.95 -11.55
C ASP A 24 -0.75 -19.31 -12.24
N ASN A 25 -0.40 -19.79 -13.44
CA ASN A 25 0.69 -19.27 -14.25
C ASN A 25 0.26 -18.02 -15.04
N ALA A 26 -0.90 -17.46 -14.74
CA ALA A 26 -1.31 -16.20 -15.34
C ALA A 26 -0.27 -15.10 -15.04
N GLU A 27 -0.07 -14.23 -16.00
CA GLU A 27 0.95 -13.19 -16.00
C GLU A 27 0.89 -12.29 -14.75
N TRP A 28 -0.33 -11.97 -14.30
CA TRP A 28 -0.60 -11.12 -13.14
C TRP A 28 -0.92 -11.92 -11.86
N SER A 29 -0.65 -13.22 -11.85
CA SER A 29 -0.58 -14.02 -10.63
C SER A 29 0.84 -14.00 -10.08
N GLY A 30 1.00 -14.38 -8.81
CA GLY A 30 2.32 -14.38 -8.18
C GLY A 30 2.26 -14.63 -6.68
N SER A 31 3.23 -14.12 -5.96
CA SER A 31 3.32 -14.21 -4.50
C SER A 31 3.20 -12.83 -3.84
N MET A 32 2.81 -12.82 -2.58
CA MET A 32 2.69 -11.62 -1.77
C MET A 32 3.47 -11.80 -0.46
N SER A 33 4.09 -10.71 0.00
CA SER A 33 4.80 -10.65 1.28
C SER A 33 4.50 -9.34 2.00
N GLU A 34 4.47 -9.37 3.33
CA GLU A 34 4.42 -8.18 4.19
C GLU A 34 5.74 -7.95 4.97
N ASN A 35 6.69 -8.91 4.86
CA ASN A 35 7.93 -8.93 5.65
C ASN A 35 9.19 -8.85 4.78
N ASP A 36 9.06 -8.44 3.52
CA ASP A 36 10.19 -8.25 2.61
C ASP A 36 10.81 -6.84 2.75
N ASN A 37 12.00 -6.67 2.16
CA ASN A 37 12.74 -5.41 2.23
C ASN A 37 11.99 -4.23 1.59
N LYS A 38 11.26 -4.45 0.49
CA LYS A 38 10.53 -3.39 -0.23
C LYS A 38 9.37 -2.88 0.63
N THR A 39 8.61 -3.79 1.24
CA THR A 39 7.57 -3.43 2.22
C THR A 39 8.15 -2.60 3.36
N GLN A 40 9.33 -2.97 3.89
CA GLN A 40 9.96 -2.21 4.96
C GLN A 40 10.42 -0.81 4.51
N ILE A 41 10.97 -0.68 3.29
CA ILE A 41 11.32 0.62 2.72
C ILE A 41 10.08 1.50 2.61
N ILE A 42 8.95 0.99 2.11
CA ILE A 42 7.73 1.78 1.98
C ILE A 42 7.16 2.19 3.34
N ARG A 43 7.22 1.34 4.36
CA ARG A 43 6.87 1.75 5.73
C ARG A 43 7.74 2.91 6.23
N ASN A 44 9.03 2.91 5.90
CA ASN A 44 9.95 4.00 6.24
C ASN A 44 9.62 5.28 5.44
N VAL A 45 9.25 5.16 4.15
CA VAL A 45 8.79 6.30 3.33
C VAL A 45 7.55 6.93 3.96
N MET A 46 6.56 6.13 4.34
CA MET A 46 5.34 6.62 4.99
C MET A 46 5.63 7.29 6.35
N GLN A 47 6.54 6.72 7.15
CA GLN A 47 6.95 7.33 8.40
C GLN A 47 7.71 8.64 8.17
N SER A 48 8.56 8.70 7.14
CA SER A 48 9.31 9.92 6.81
C SER A 48 8.40 11.10 6.42
N TYR A 49 7.21 10.82 5.87
CA TYR A 49 6.18 11.82 5.66
C TYR A 49 5.65 12.36 7.00
N VAL A 50 5.28 11.46 7.92
CA VAL A 50 4.79 11.85 9.27
C VAL A 50 5.85 12.69 10.01
N ASP A 51 7.12 12.33 9.85
CA ASP A 51 8.26 13.03 10.47
C ASP A 51 8.68 14.31 9.71
N ASN A 52 7.99 14.65 8.60
CA ASN A 52 8.31 15.78 7.71
C ASN A 52 9.77 15.76 7.20
N ASN A 53 10.28 14.59 6.84
CA ASN A 53 11.66 14.42 6.37
C ASN A 53 11.79 13.49 5.14
N MET A 54 10.78 13.45 4.27
CA MET A 54 10.71 12.57 3.09
C MET A 54 11.93 12.69 2.16
N MET A 55 12.62 13.83 2.16
CA MET A 55 13.84 13.99 1.35
C MET A 55 14.92 12.95 1.67
N THR A 56 14.95 12.41 2.88
CA THR A 56 15.88 11.34 3.28
C THR A 56 15.65 10.03 2.53
N MET A 57 14.50 9.87 1.90
CA MET A 57 14.11 8.67 1.15
C MET A 57 14.42 8.76 -0.35
N LYS A 58 14.97 9.90 -0.82
CA LYS A 58 15.23 10.18 -2.25
C LYS A 58 16.01 9.06 -2.95
N ASP A 59 16.98 8.47 -2.27
CA ASP A 59 17.84 7.42 -2.83
C ASP A 59 17.09 6.13 -3.14
N HIS A 60 15.88 5.92 -2.63
CA HIS A 60 15.03 4.79 -3.00
C HIS A 60 14.26 5.00 -4.30
N PHE A 61 14.19 6.23 -4.81
CA PHE A 61 13.48 6.56 -6.05
C PHE A 61 14.43 6.58 -7.25
N ASN A 62 13.91 6.16 -8.40
CA ASN A 62 14.55 6.46 -9.67
C ASN A 62 14.45 7.98 -9.92
N PRO A 63 15.51 8.66 -10.44
CA PRO A 63 15.42 10.07 -10.77
C PRO A 63 14.28 10.46 -11.73
N ASP A 64 13.89 9.52 -12.61
CA ASP A 64 12.81 9.67 -13.58
C ASP A 64 11.52 8.98 -13.14
N ALA A 65 11.33 8.73 -11.84
CA ALA A 65 10.13 8.09 -11.32
C ALA A 65 8.88 8.91 -11.63
N GLU A 66 7.86 8.26 -12.18
CA GLU A 66 6.56 8.86 -12.41
C GLU A 66 5.74 8.83 -11.12
N ILE A 67 5.40 9.99 -10.58
CA ILE A 67 4.62 10.09 -9.34
C ILE A 67 3.28 10.74 -9.66
N SER A 68 2.20 10.01 -9.37
CA SER A 68 0.83 10.49 -9.48
C SER A 68 0.22 10.64 -8.10
N VAL A 69 -0.27 11.84 -7.79
CA VAL A 69 -1.07 12.11 -6.59
C VAL A 69 -2.48 12.47 -7.05
N ASN A 70 -3.42 11.55 -6.83
CA ASN A 70 -4.70 11.53 -7.53
C ASN A 70 -4.44 11.55 -9.06
N ASP A 71 -4.81 12.61 -9.76
CA ASP A 71 -4.63 12.75 -11.21
C ASP A 71 -3.45 13.67 -11.58
N ASP A 72 -2.75 14.25 -10.60
CA ASP A 72 -1.63 15.15 -10.84
C ASP A 72 -0.32 14.36 -10.95
N ILE A 73 0.39 14.53 -12.08
CA ILE A 73 1.73 13.97 -12.29
C ILE A 73 2.76 14.98 -11.82
N ILE A 74 3.61 14.59 -10.88
CA ILE A 74 4.58 15.45 -10.23
C ILE A 74 5.95 14.77 -10.10
N SER A 75 6.99 15.52 -9.92
CA SER A 75 8.32 15.02 -9.58
C SER A 75 8.43 14.65 -8.09
N PHE A 76 9.50 13.92 -7.73
CA PHE A 76 9.79 13.61 -6.32
C PHE A 76 9.93 14.89 -5.48
N ASP A 77 10.64 15.91 -5.99
CA ASP A 77 10.88 17.15 -5.24
C ASP A 77 9.56 17.96 -5.08
N GLU A 78 8.68 17.95 -6.07
CA GLU A 78 7.33 18.54 -5.97
C GLU A 78 6.46 17.77 -4.96
N MET A 79 6.50 16.43 -4.95
CA MET A 79 5.81 15.62 -3.96
C MET A 79 6.27 15.97 -2.54
N VAL A 80 7.59 16.02 -2.30
CA VAL A 80 8.15 16.37 -0.99
C VAL A 80 7.72 17.76 -0.56
N THR A 81 7.78 18.75 -1.48
CA THR A 81 7.37 20.14 -1.21
C THR A 81 5.88 20.24 -0.91
N GLY A 82 5.04 19.57 -1.72
CA GLY A 82 3.59 19.55 -1.54
C GLY A 82 3.18 18.91 -0.20
N PHE A 83 3.79 17.79 0.15
CA PHE A 83 3.49 17.12 1.41
C PHE A 83 4.03 17.87 2.62
N ALA A 84 5.20 18.53 2.52
CA ALA A 84 5.71 19.41 3.57
C ALA A 84 4.78 20.60 3.84
N SER A 85 4.10 21.14 2.81
CA SER A 85 3.12 22.23 2.99
C SER A 85 1.93 21.81 3.88
N GLY A 86 1.58 20.53 3.90
CA GLY A 86 0.57 19.98 4.82
C GLY A 86 0.95 20.16 6.28
N HIS A 87 2.23 20.01 6.63
CA HIS A 87 2.72 20.23 7.99
C HIS A 87 2.64 21.71 8.44
N GLU A 88 2.50 22.64 7.50
CA GLU A 88 2.22 24.05 7.82
C GLU A 88 0.75 24.25 8.23
N LYS A 89 -0.16 23.40 7.78
CA LYS A 89 -1.61 23.51 7.96
C LYS A 89 -2.16 22.61 9.07
N PHE A 90 -1.44 21.53 9.36
CA PHE A 90 -1.89 20.55 10.35
C PHE A 90 -0.82 20.33 11.43
N ASP A 91 -1.29 20.12 12.65
CA ASP A 91 -0.54 19.56 13.77
C ASP A 91 -0.87 18.08 13.93
N ILE A 92 0.00 17.33 14.61
CA ILE A 92 -0.22 15.93 15.01
C ILE A 92 -0.62 15.05 13.80
N ILE A 93 0.09 15.24 12.68
CA ILE A 93 -0.12 14.36 11.52
C ILE A 93 0.29 12.93 11.88
N SER A 94 -0.57 11.97 11.51
CA SER A 94 -0.29 10.55 11.74
C SER A 94 -0.85 9.66 10.63
N HIS A 95 -0.24 8.50 10.49
CA HIS A 95 -0.81 7.36 9.78
C HIS A 95 -1.20 6.28 10.77
N SER A 96 -2.40 5.73 10.65
CA SER A 96 -2.88 4.59 11.41
C SER A 96 -3.43 3.50 10.48
N ASN A 97 -3.64 2.30 11.02
CA ASN A 97 -4.15 1.15 10.27
C ASN A 97 -3.35 0.86 8.99
N VAL A 98 -2.04 1.09 9.03
CA VAL A 98 -1.17 0.91 7.85
C VAL A 98 -1.02 -0.56 7.53
N ILE A 99 -1.54 -0.96 6.38
CA ILE A 99 -1.31 -2.26 5.77
C ILE A 99 -0.37 -2.03 4.58
N ALA A 100 0.75 -2.74 4.53
CA ALA A 100 1.70 -2.68 3.42
C ALA A 100 2.09 -4.10 3.01
N THR A 101 1.97 -4.40 1.71
CA THR A 101 2.31 -5.71 1.15
C THR A 101 2.99 -5.54 -0.21
N THR A 102 4.03 -6.33 -0.47
CA THR A 102 4.68 -6.39 -1.77
C THR A 102 4.18 -7.60 -2.56
N MET A 103 3.77 -7.36 -3.79
CA MET A 103 3.31 -8.35 -4.77
C MET A 103 4.40 -8.57 -5.80
N PHE A 104 4.80 -9.85 -5.97
CA PHE A 104 5.78 -10.30 -6.94
C PHE A 104 5.04 -11.09 -8.02
N TYR A 105 4.83 -10.46 -9.18
CA TYR A 105 4.05 -11.04 -10.27
C TYR A 105 4.88 -11.97 -11.16
N ASN A 106 4.24 -12.95 -11.79
CA ASN A 106 4.87 -13.92 -12.71
C ASN A 106 5.48 -13.26 -13.95
N ASN A 107 4.99 -12.08 -14.36
CA ASN A 107 5.55 -11.27 -15.44
C ASN A 107 6.82 -10.48 -15.02
N GLY A 108 7.29 -10.64 -13.79
CA GLY A 108 8.45 -9.95 -13.25
C GLY A 108 8.17 -8.55 -12.68
N LYS A 109 6.94 -8.03 -12.80
CA LYS A 109 6.55 -6.78 -12.15
C LYS A 109 6.49 -6.96 -10.63
N VAL A 110 6.88 -5.91 -9.90
CA VAL A 110 6.86 -5.89 -8.44
C VAL A 110 6.18 -4.59 -8.00
N PHE A 111 5.18 -4.73 -7.13
CA PHE A 111 4.47 -3.59 -6.55
C PHE A 111 4.36 -3.76 -5.04
N THR A 112 4.65 -2.69 -4.30
CA THR A 112 4.22 -2.58 -2.91
C THR A 112 2.93 -1.77 -2.87
N ASN A 113 1.92 -2.27 -2.17
CA ASN A 113 0.64 -1.59 -1.99
C ASN A 113 0.47 -1.23 -0.53
N THR A 114 -0.05 -0.03 -0.28
CA THR A 114 -0.33 0.46 1.07
C THR A 114 -1.76 0.98 1.17
N TRP A 115 -2.40 0.63 2.27
CA TRP A 115 -3.66 1.23 2.73
C TRP A 115 -3.41 1.86 4.08
N TYR A 116 -3.94 3.04 4.30
CA TYR A 116 -3.71 3.78 5.54
C TYR A 116 -4.89 4.72 5.84
N ASP A 117 -5.07 5.00 7.10
CA ASP A 117 -5.87 6.12 7.57
C ASP A 117 -4.91 7.25 7.97
N TRP A 118 -5.10 8.43 7.38
CA TRP A 118 -4.36 9.65 7.70
C TRP A 118 -5.20 10.51 8.63
N SER A 119 -4.57 11.13 9.63
CA SER A 119 -5.22 12.17 10.42
C SER A 119 -4.28 13.34 10.70
N GLY A 120 -4.86 14.52 10.92
CA GLY A 120 -4.16 15.73 11.33
C GLY A 120 -5.12 16.72 11.98
N ILE A 121 -4.62 17.52 12.91
CA ILE A 121 -5.39 18.59 13.56
C ILE A 121 -5.21 19.87 12.76
N SER A 122 -6.30 20.40 12.20
CA SER A 122 -6.28 21.66 11.46
C SER A 122 -5.85 22.83 12.33
N LYS A 123 -4.82 23.55 11.93
CA LYS A 123 -4.40 24.80 12.60
C LYS A 123 -5.38 25.95 12.37
N LYS A 124 -6.27 25.83 11.37
CA LYS A 124 -7.29 26.85 11.04
C LYS A 124 -8.40 26.90 12.07
N ASN A 125 -8.86 25.76 12.56
CA ASN A 125 -10.04 25.66 13.41
C ASN A 125 -9.92 24.66 14.57
N GLY A 126 -8.82 23.91 14.67
CA GLY A 126 -8.59 22.90 15.70
C GLY A 126 -9.35 21.59 15.51
N GLU A 127 -10.02 21.40 14.37
CA GLU A 127 -10.76 20.18 14.08
C GLU A 127 -9.83 19.07 13.57
N GLU A 128 -10.15 17.84 13.93
CA GLU A 128 -9.46 16.66 13.38
C GLU A 128 -9.99 16.35 11.97
N VAL A 129 -9.08 16.26 11.01
CA VAL A 129 -9.35 15.81 9.65
C VAL A 129 -8.85 14.39 9.49
N ASN A 130 -9.71 13.52 8.99
CA ASN A 130 -9.43 12.11 8.76
C ASN A 130 -9.66 11.77 7.29
N LEU A 131 -8.70 11.08 6.66
CA LEU A 131 -8.73 10.62 5.29
C LEU A 131 -8.36 9.14 5.24
N ARG A 132 -8.86 8.45 4.22
CA ARG A 132 -8.37 7.12 3.86
C ARG A 132 -7.58 7.23 2.57
N GLY A 133 -6.40 6.64 2.53
CA GLY A 133 -5.53 6.63 1.37
C GLY A 133 -5.13 5.23 0.93
N TYR A 134 -4.79 5.16 -0.34
CA TYR A 134 -4.17 4.01 -0.98
C TYR A 134 -2.96 4.51 -1.78
N CYS A 135 -1.86 3.76 -1.71
CA CYS A 135 -0.71 4.05 -2.54
C CYS A 135 -0.12 2.76 -3.11
N SER A 136 0.19 2.78 -4.41
CA SER A 136 0.90 1.72 -5.11
C SER A 136 2.28 2.23 -5.53
N TRP A 137 3.29 1.39 -5.33
CA TRP A 137 4.70 1.69 -5.58
C TRP A 137 5.27 0.63 -6.51
N GLU A 138 5.54 0.97 -7.76
CA GLU A 138 6.16 0.05 -8.71
C GLU A 138 7.67 0.08 -8.56
N TRP A 139 8.28 -1.10 -8.62
CA TRP A 139 9.72 -1.28 -8.48
C TRP A 139 10.35 -1.75 -9.77
N ASP A 140 11.50 -1.18 -10.09
CA ASP A 140 12.49 -1.76 -10.99
C ASP A 140 13.76 -2.04 -10.17
N ASN A 141 14.08 -3.34 -10.00
CA ASN A 141 15.12 -3.78 -9.09
C ASN A 141 14.91 -3.21 -7.66
N ASP A 142 15.80 -2.34 -7.20
CA ASP A 142 15.76 -1.73 -5.86
C ASP A 142 15.32 -0.26 -5.88
N LYS A 143 14.78 0.23 -7.00
CA LYS A 143 14.31 1.61 -7.15
C LYS A 143 12.81 1.67 -7.39
N ILE A 144 12.16 2.62 -6.77
CA ILE A 144 10.78 2.99 -7.05
C ILE A 144 10.77 3.76 -8.38
N VAL A 145 10.03 3.26 -9.36
CA VAL A 145 9.93 3.85 -10.71
C VAL A 145 8.57 4.47 -10.99
N SER A 146 7.55 4.08 -10.24
CA SER A 146 6.23 4.69 -10.34
C SER A 146 5.53 4.69 -8.98
N VAL A 147 4.78 5.75 -8.72
CA VAL A 147 3.94 5.88 -7.52
C VAL A 147 2.56 6.33 -7.95
N TYR A 148 1.54 5.68 -7.44
CA TYR A 148 0.15 6.13 -7.55
C TYR A 148 -0.41 6.28 -6.14
N ASN A 149 -0.69 7.52 -5.73
CA ASN A 149 -1.30 7.83 -4.44
C ASN A 149 -2.70 8.41 -4.63
N ALA A 150 -3.70 7.79 -4.03
CA ALA A 150 -5.10 8.16 -4.17
C ALA A 150 -5.77 8.36 -2.81
N PHE A 151 -6.44 9.48 -2.65
CA PHE A 151 -7.27 9.80 -1.49
C PHE A 151 -8.31 10.86 -1.87
N ASP A 152 -9.37 11.00 -1.09
CA ASP A 152 -10.32 12.11 -1.26
C ASP A 152 -9.74 13.37 -0.59
N PRO A 153 -9.34 14.40 -1.37
CA PRO A 153 -8.71 15.60 -0.83
C PRO A 153 -9.73 16.63 -0.29
N THR A 154 -11.03 16.39 -0.38
CA THR A 154 -12.07 17.40 -0.11
C THR A 154 -11.89 18.05 1.26
N LYS A 155 -11.88 17.25 2.33
CA LYS A 155 -11.74 17.77 3.70
C LYS A 155 -10.36 18.36 3.97
N TYR A 156 -9.33 17.85 3.31
CA TYR A 156 -7.97 18.35 3.41
C TYR A 156 -7.88 19.76 2.80
N ASN A 157 -8.41 19.93 1.57
CA ASN A 157 -8.36 21.19 0.85
C ASN A 157 -9.18 22.30 1.51
N GLU A 158 -10.22 21.98 2.25
CA GLU A 158 -11.02 22.96 3.04
C GLU A 158 -10.17 23.69 4.11
N GLN A 159 -8.99 23.18 4.44
CA GLN A 159 -8.12 23.74 5.46
C GLN A 159 -7.11 24.77 4.91
N PHE A 160 -7.02 24.89 3.59
CA PHE A 160 -6.21 25.89 2.86
C PHE A 160 -7.05 27.09 2.47
#